data_48c9a601a1511b18f3ca0162f8c9ce70
#
_entry.id   48c9a601a1511b18f3ca0162f8c9ce70
#
_cell.length_a   1.000
_cell.length_b   1.000
_cell.length_c   1.000
_cell.angle_alpha   90.00
_cell.angle_beta   90.00
_cell.angle_gamma   90.00
#
_symmetry.space_group_name_H-M   'P 1'
#
loop_
_entity.id
_entity.type
_entity.pdbx_description
1 polymer ?
#
loop_
_entity_poly.entity_id
_entity_poly.type
_entity_poly.pdbx_seq_one_letter_code
_entity_poly.pdbx_strand_id
1 'polypeptide(L)'
;MADENANAVNYVVVEDPLMSDATGKDLVSGIKTQNALMAQLVRNGVLDSTMDWNTVKNIVASGLAQHVFSIGDQFIVNWSDGTTEYPVPLDIVAFGTKRNNAGNTLPKMTLQWHYTLPFGTTYNARSAFYVAGEGGLAAGTYNVTMGFSQGTVVNGKTYQFTLTKALPAGGQLLGFFGTWDQKPEQWKVYNFASATATSAAETVSVTEGSKGTNLGTFLKEKPNGELCGLQRVAYGSNRPDDSDIFQYLNSNAAKFGEVWKPRDKFDHIPCAPFADGPLNDRQGFLKGFSDDFLSVIGGLRVDTCTNYVCDGGTSGEPNIVTCYPKFYLPSLEEMNIVCNEASVNGKEGEPWPYNRLASGSNTRLPLWKTFPQMRSYAINSKTTPQIVFLRSPYRGNACTVFYVNSSGALSHTYACLGFRVRPACDIVGIKE
;
A
#
# COMPACT_ATOMS: atom_id res chain seq x y z
N MET A 1 -36.75 -15.83 23.89
CA MET A 1 -35.77 -14.74 24.03
C MET A 1 -34.47 -15.41 24.45
N ALA A 2 -33.60 -15.66 23.50
CA ALA A 2 -32.27 -16.18 23.77
C ALA A 2 -31.42 -15.05 24.37
N ASP A 3 -30.67 -15.37 25.36
CA ASP A 3 -29.83 -14.47 26.12
C ASP A 3 -28.68 -13.96 25.23
N GLU A 4 -28.77 -12.73 24.71
CA GLU A 4 -27.79 -12.11 23.82
C GLU A 4 -26.49 -11.72 24.53
N ASN A 5 -26.34 -12.03 25.83
CA ASN A 5 -25.19 -11.63 26.65
C ASN A 5 -24.17 -12.76 26.91
N ALA A 6 -24.28 -13.89 26.24
CA ALA A 6 -23.40 -15.04 26.51
C ALA A 6 -21.92 -14.86 26.07
N ASN A 7 -21.60 -13.79 25.33
CA ASN A 7 -20.25 -13.57 24.77
C ASN A 7 -19.54 -12.31 25.32
N ALA A 8 -20.06 -11.68 26.36
CA ALA A 8 -19.37 -10.56 26.99
C ALA A 8 -18.22 -11.07 27.86
N VAL A 9 -16.98 -10.79 27.45
CA VAL A 9 -15.81 -11.03 28.29
C VAL A 9 -15.78 -9.98 29.38
N ASN A 10 -16.13 -10.35 30.60
CA ASN A 10 -16.02 -9.48 31.75
C ASN A 10 -14.58 -9.47 32.27
N TYR A 11 -13.94 -8.29 32.33
CA TYR A 11 -12.69 -8.17 33.08
C TYR A 11 -12.88 -7.49 34.40
N VAL A 12 -11.99 -7.86 35.30
CA VAL A 12 -11.77 -7.13 36.53
C VAL A 12 -10.49 -6.31 36.36
N VAL A 13 -10.59 -4.99 36.34
CA VAL A 13 -9.44 -4.12 36.47
C VAL A 13 -9.10 -4.04 37.95
N VAL A 14 -7.95 -4.56 38.31
CA VAL A 14 -7.45 -4.45 39.69
C VAL A 14 -6.51 -3.25 39.74
N GLU A 15 -7.01 -2.09 40.18
CA GLU A 15 -6.24 -0.85 40.39
C GLU A 15 -5.78 -0.69 41.85
N ASP A 16 -5.59 -1.73 42.64
CA ASP A 16 -5.21 -1.56 44.02
C ASP A 16 -3.71 -1.84 44.25
N PRO A 17 -2.90 -0.81 44.61
CA PRO A 17 -1.50 -0.99 44.95
C PRO A 17 -1.26 -1.77 46.26
N LEU A 18 -2.31 -2.17 46.97
CA LEU A 18 -2.21 -2.88 48.23
C LEU A 18 -2.12 -4.42 48.10
N MET A 19 -2.12 -4.96 46.89
CA MET A 19 -1.99 -6.39 46.66
C MET A 19 -0.53 -6.91 46.67
N SER A 20 0.26 -6.50 47.65
CA SER A 20 1.63 -7.00 47.84
C SER A 20 1.72 -8.28 48.69
N ASP A 21 0.62 -8.69 49.31
CA ASP A 21 0.56 -9.86 50.16
C ASP A 21 0.33 -11.17 49.37
N ALA A 22 0.39 -12.33 50.02
CA ALA A 22 0.21 -13.64 49.43
C ALA A 22 -1.16 -13.78 48.74
N THR A 23 -2.22 -13.22 49.35
CA THR A 23 -3.60 -13.27 48.87
C THR A 23 -3.75 -12.51 47.55
N GLY A 24 -3.10 -11.32 47.41
CA GLY A 24 -3.06 -10.56 46.19
C GLY A 24 -2.32 -11.30 45.07
N LYS A 25 -1.21 -11.96 45.39
CA LYS A 25 -0.47 -12.78 44.42
C LYS A 25 -1.28 -13.99 43.94
N ASP A 26 -2.03 -14.64 44.81
CA ASP A 26 -2.91 -15.74 44.45
C ASP A 26 -4.08 -15.29 43.58
N LEU A 27 -4.66 -14.14 43.86
CA LEU A 27 -5.70 -13.53 43.04
C LEU A 27 -5.19 -13.16 41.65
N VAL A 28 -4.01 -12.52 41.56
CA VAL A 28 -3.35 -12.21 40.30
C VAL A 28 -2.99 -13.47 39.53
N SER A 29 -2.56 -14.53 40.20
CA SER A 29 -2.30 -15.85 39.62
C SER A 29 -3.59 -16.48 39.08
N GLY A 30 -4.69 -16.39 39.84
CA GLY A 30 -6.02 -16.88 39.46
C GLY A 30 -6.54 -16.13 38.22
N ILE A 31 -6.41 -14.80 38.17
CA ILE A 31 -6.79 -13.97 37.03
C ILE A 31 -5.94 -14.32 35.80
N LYS A 32 -4.62 -14.52 35.97
CA LYS A 32 -3.75 -14.96 34.87
C LYS A 32 -4.15 -16.32 34.33
N THR A 33 -4.51 -17.26 35.19
CA THR A 33 -4.98 -18.60 34.81
C THR A 33 -6.32 -18.52 34.10
N GLN A 34 -7.25 -17.68 34.58
CA GLN A 34 -8.54 -17.49 33.94
C GLN A 34 -8.40 -16.83 32.58
N ASN A 35 -7.52 -15.82 32.46
CA ASN A 35 -7.19 -15.18 31.17
C ASN A 35 -6.50 -16.15 30.22
N ALA A 36 -5.66 -17.07 30.71
CA ALA A 36 -5.03 -18.10 29.90
C ALA A 36 -6.04 -19.14 29.40
N LEU A 37 -7.03 -19.51 30.22
CA LEU A 37 -8.15 -20.38 29.82
C LEU A 37 -9.06 -19.70 28.80
N MET A 38 -9.37 -18.42 28.99
CA MET A 38 -10.11 -17.63 28.00
C MET A 38 -9.34 -17.49 26.69
N ALA A 39 -8.03 -17.23 26.76
CA ALA A 39 -7.16 -17.22 25.59
C ALA A 39 -7.13 -18.56 24.87
N GLN A 40 -7.23 -19.66 25.59
CA GLN A 40 -7.26 -21.02 25.03
C GLN A 40 -8.60 -21.33 24.35
N LEU A 41 -9.72 -20.85 24.92
CA LEU A 41 -11.05 -20.91 24.29
C LEU A 41 -11.11 -20.09 22.99
N VAL A 42 -10.49 -18.92 23.00
CA VAL A 42 -10.35 -18.06 21.82
C VAL A 42 -9.39 -18.67 20.79
N ARG A 43 -8.31 -19.33 21.21
CA ARG A 43 -7.34 -20.02 20.32
C ARG A 43 -7.93 -21.20 19.56
N ASN A 44 -8.87 -21.91 20.15
CA ASN A 44 -9.48 -23.09 19.54
C ASN A 44 -10.59 -22.73 18.53
N GLY A 45 -10.96 -21.45 18.43
CA GLY A 45 -11.92 -20.93 17.49
C GLY A 45 -11.30 -19.84 16.60
N VAL A 46 -11.58 -19.91 15.33
CA VAL A 46 -11.42 -18.77 14.45
C VAL A 46 -12.39 -17.70 14.95
N LEU A 47 -11.89 -16.52 15.32
CA LEU A 47 -12.74 -15.42 15.75
C LEU A 47 -13.56 -14.95 14.55
N ASP A 48 -14.84 -15.13 14.63
CA ASP A 48 -15.75 -14.82 13.52
C ASP A 48 -16.24 -13.35 13.53
N SER A 49 -17.07 -13.02 12.56
CA SER A 49 -17.66 -11.69 12.39
C SER A 49 -18.61 -11.26 13.51
N THR A 50 -18.90 -12.15 14.46
CA THR A 50 -19.79 -11.87 15.60
C THR A 50 -19.02 -11.37 16.83
N MET A 51 -17.69 -11.30 16.76
CA MET A 51 -16.88 -10.80 17.87
C MET A 51 -17.20 -9.33 18.17
N ASP A 52 -17.30 -9.00 19.45
CA ASP A 52 -17.36 -7.62 19.93
C ASP A 52 -16.00 -6.92 19.81
N TRP A 53 -15.87 -6.08 18.81
CA TRP A 53 -14.64 -5.32 18.54
C TRP A 53 -14.28 -4.34 19.65
N ASN A 54 -15.26 -3.85 20.43
CA ASN A 54 -14.98 -2.99 21.59
C ASN A 54 -14.25 -3.77 22.68
N THR A 55 -14.61 -5.03 22.89
CA THR A 55 -13.88 -5.92 23.81
C THR A 55 -12.43 -6.11 23.37
N VAL A 56 -12.18 -6.38 22.07
CA VAL A 56 -10.80 -6.48 21.54
C VAL A 56 -10.03 -5.18 21.73
N LYS A 57 -10.65 -4.03 21.41
CA LYS A 57 -10.08 -2.70 21.62
C LYS A 57 -9.67 -2.49 23.08
N ASN A 58 -10.54 -2.84 24.03
CA ASN A 58 -10.27 -2.67 25.47
C ASN A 58 -9.12 -3.56 25.94
N ILE A 59 -9.04 -4.80 25.45
CA ILE A 59 -7.89 -5.70 25.72
C ILE A 59 -6.59 -5.07 25.20
N VAL A 60 -6.61 -4.49 24.00
CA VAL A 60 -5.44 -3.78 23.44
C VAL A 60 -5.12 -2.53 24.27
N ALA A 61 -6.13 -1.74 24.64
CA ALA A 61 -5.96 -0.51 25.44
C ALA A 61 -5.33 -0.75 26.81
N SER A 62 -5.66 -1.89 27.44
CA SER A 62 -5.07 -2.30 28.72
C SER A 62 -3.61 -2.78 28.61
N GLY A 63 -3.07 -2.92 27.40
CA GLY A 63 -1.74 -3.50 27.17
C GLY A 63 -1.68 -5.02 27.36
N LEU A 64 -2.81 -5.69 27.54
CA LEU A 64 -2.88 -7.12 27.83
C LEU A 64 -3.01 -8.01 26.58
N ALA A 65 -3.10 -7.42 25.39
CA ALA A 65 -3.35 -8.17 24.16
C ALA A 65 -2.39 -9.36 23.95
N GLN A 66 -1.10 -9.18 24.23
CA GLN A 66 -0.09 -10.24 24.13
C GLN A 66 -0.23 -11.38 25.14
N HIS A 67 -1.06 -11.21 26.18
CA HIS A 67 -1.37 -12.24 27.16
C HIS A 67 -2.65 -13.00 26.83
N VAL A 68 -3.53 -12.38 26.06
CA VAL A 68 -4.80 -12.97 25.62
C VAL A 68 -4.66 -13.65 24.25
N PHE A 69 -3.98 -13.00 23.32
CA PHE A 69 -3.80 -13.46 21.95
C PHE A 69 -2.35 -13.88 21.70
N SER A 70 -2.15 -14.69 20.67
CA SER A 70 -0.83 -15.12 20.21
C SER A 70 -0.54 -14.60 18.79
N ILE A 71 0.73 -14.44 18.49
CA ILE A 71 1.15 -14.20 17.11
C ILE A 71 0.72 -15.39 16.25
N GLY A 72 0.05 -15.11 15.12
CA GLY A 72 -0.51 -16.11 14.21
C GLY A 72 -1.96 -16.50 14.50
N ASP A 73 -2.56 -16.09 15.63
CA ASP A 73 -4.01 -16.20 15.81
C ASP A 73 -4.73 -15.37 14.75
N GLN A 74 -5.95 -15.76 14.38
CA GLN A 74 -6.71 -15.14 13.32
C GLN A 74 -8.05 -14.60 13.81
N PHE A 75 -8.39 -13.41 13.32
CA PHE A 75 -9.75 -12.90 13.35
C PHE A 75 -10.38 -13.07 11.95
N ILE A 76 -11.65 -13.41 11.89
CA ILE A 76 -12.40 -13.38 10.63
C ILE A 76 -13.22 -12.10 10.60
N VAL A 77 -13.05 -11.29 9.54
CA VAL A 77 -13.89 -10.13 9.25
C VAL A 77 -14.54 -10.30 7.89
N ASN A 78 -15.79 -9.90 7.76
CA ASN A 78 -16.42 -9.84 6.44
C ASN A 78 -15.98 -8.56 5.73
N TRP A 79 -15.58 -8.72 4.48
CA TRP A 79 -15.25 -7.63 3.58
C TRP A 79 -15.92 -7.83 2.22
N SER A 80 -16.51 -6.76 1.68
CA SER A 80 -17.12 -6.76 0.37
C SER A 80 -16.33 -5.90 -0.61
N ASP A 81 -16.15 -6.38 -1.84
CA ASP A 81 -15.62 -5.58 -2.94
C ASP A 81 -16.68 -4.74 -3.67
N GLY A 82 -17.92 -4.74 -3.14
CA GLY A 82 -19.10 -4.10 -3.72
C GLY A 82 -19.97 -5.07 -4.52
N THR A 83 -19.48 -6.26 -4.83
CA THR A 83 -20.22 -7.31 -5.56
C THR A 83 -20.21 -8.64 -4.83
N THR A 84 -19.11 -8.96 -4.17
CA THR A 84 -18.91 -10.23 -3.49
C THR A 84 -18.43 -9.97 -2.07
N GLU A 85 -18.99 -10.68 -1.11
CA GLU A 85 -18.55 -10.68 0.27
C GLU A 85 -17.56 -11.83 0.50
N TYR A 86 -16.49 -11.53 1.21
CA TYR A 86 -15.42 -12.47 1.54
C TYR A 86 -15.22 -12.53 3.06
N PRO A 87 -15.24 -13.72 3.67
CA PRO A 87 -14.72 -13.90 5.02
C PRO A 87 -13.19 -13.83 4.99
N VAL A 88 -12.64 -12.74 5.51
CA VAL A 88 -11.21 -12.42 5.47
C VAL A 88 -10.55 -12.81 6.79
N PRO A 89 -9.67 -13.81 6.80
CA PRO A 89 -8.80 -14.04 7.94
C PRO A 89 -7.75 -12.94 8.06
N LEU A 90 -7.62 -12.38 9.26
CA LEU A 90 -6.61 -11.39 9.64
C LEU A 90 -5.65 -12.03 10.64
N ASP A 91 -4.40 -12.21 10.25
CA ASP A 91 -3.34 -12.76 11.10
C ASP A 91 -2.88 -11.71 12.11
N ILE A 92 -2.78 -12.05 13.38
CA ILE A 92 -2.07 -11.22 14.36
C ILE A 92 -0.57 -11.32 14.09
N VAL A 93 0.05 -10.23 13.68
CA VAL A 93 1.46 -10.22 13.25
C VAL A 93 2.40 -9.54 14.23
N ALA A 94 1.89 -8.61 15.06
CA ALA A 94 2.69 -7.91 16.06
C ALA A 94 1.83 -7.31 17.18
N PHE A 95 2.43 -7.20 18.37
CA PHE A 95 1.98 -6.38 19.49
C PHE A 95 2.99 -5.27 19.73
N GLY A 96 2.60 -4.22 20.44
CA GLY A 96 3.50 -3.15 20.82
C GLY A 96 2.80 -1.82 21.03
N THR A 97 3.53 -0.75 20.79
CA THR A 97 3.01 0.62 20.88
C THR A 97 3.35 1.41 19.64
N LYS A 98 2.54 2.38 19.28
CA LYS A 98 2.78 3.32 18.19
C LYS A 98 2.25 4.72 18.55
N ARG A 99 2.81 5.76 17.93
CA ARG A 99 2.30 7.13 18.09
C ARG A 99 1.08 7.37 17.21
N ASN A 100 0.12 8.12 17.72
CA ASN A 100 -0.96 8.67 16.91
C ASN A 100 -0.60 10.07 16.36
N ASN A 101 -1.50 10.67 15.59
CA ASN A 101 -1.30 12.01 15.03
C ASN A 101 -1.21 13.13 16.10
N ALA A 102 -1.79 12.92 17.28
CA ALA A 102 -1.66 13.83 18.43
C ALA A 102 -0.35 13.66 19.20
N GLY A 103 0.52 12.74 18.79
CA GLY A 103 1.81 12.48 19.45
C GLY A 103 1.74 11.50 20.63
N ASN A 104 0.56 10.98 20.98
CA ASN A 104 0.39 10.04 22.07
C ASN A 104 0.87 8.65 21.64
N THR A 105 1.63 7.98 22.52
CA THR A 105 2.01 6.58 22.34
C THR A 105 0.90 5.68 22.86
N LEU A 106 0.32 4.88 21.99
CA LEU A 106 -0.83 4.02 22.29
C LEU A 106 -0.47 2.55 22.13
N PRO A 107 -1.01 1.65 22.96
CA PRO A 107 -0.94 0.22 22.73
C PRO A 107 -1.60 -0.15 21.39
N LYS A 108 -1.02 -1.14 20.71
CA LYS A 108 -1.53 -1.63 19.44
C LYS A 108 -1.43 -3.15 19.31
N MET A 109 -2.30 -3.69 18.49
CA MET A 109 -2.21 -5.04 17.93
C MET A 109 -2.30 -4.92 16.41
N THR A 110 -1.27 -5.38 15.70
CA THR A 110 -1.24 -5.31 14.24
C THR A 110 -1.83 -6.56 13.63
N LEU A 111 -2.79 -6.37 12.76
CA LEU A 111 -3.44 -7.40 11.96
C LEU A 111 -3.01 -7.27 10.51
N GLN A 112 -2.77 -8.39 9.83
CA GLN A 112 -2.49 -8.45 8.40
C GLN A 112 -3.47 -9.42 7.72
N TRP A 113 -3.95 -9.07 6.55
CA TRP A 113 -4.71 -9.98 5.71
C TRP A 113 -3.93 -11.28 5.49
N HIS A 114 -4.58 -12.41 5.70
CA HIS A 114 -3.97 -13.72 5.42
C HIS A 114 -3.82 -13.94 3.91
N TYR A 115 -4.80 -13.52 3.13
CA TYR A 115 -4.82 -13.56 1.68
C TYR A 115 -4.55 -12.19 1.06
N THR A 116 -4.29 -12.14 -0.24
CA THR A 116 -4.28 -10.89 -0.99
C THR A 116 -5.69 -10.51 -1.42
N LEU A 117 -5.84 -9.27 -1.88
CA LEU A 117 -7.07 -8.84 -2.56
C LEU A 117 -7.43 -9.79 -3.71
N PRO A 118 -8.71 -9.90 -4.09
CA PRO A 118 -9.16 -10.78 -5.17
C PRO A 118 -8.72 -10.31 -6.56
N PHE A 119 -8.13 -9.13 -6.67
CA PHE A 119 -7.65 -8.52 -7.91
C PHE A 119 -6.25 -7.92 -7.73
N GLY A 120 -5.53 -7.76 -8.85
CA GLY A 120 -4.31 -7.01 -8.91
C GLY A 120 -4.57 -5.52 -9.15
N THR A 121 -3.67 -4.68 -8.68
CA THR A 121 -3.72 -3.23 -8.92
C THR A 121 -2.32 -2.69 -9.09
N THR A 122 -2.18 -1.53 -9.70
CA THR A 122 -0.91 -0.80 -9.73
C THR A 122 -0.62 -0.25 -8.33
N TYR A 123 0.64 -0.12 -7.99
CA TYR A 123 1.04 0.66 -6.82
C TYR A 123 0.72 2.14 -7.07
N ASN A 124 1.12 2.63 -8.24
CA ASN A 124 0.74 3.92 -8.79
C ASN A 124 0.70 3.82 -10.32
N ALA A 125 -0.28 4.43 -10.96
CA ALA A 125 -0.38 4.44 -12.41
C ALA A 125 0.77 5.22 -13.06
N ARG A 126 0.97 5.02 -14.35
CA ARG A 126 1.87 5.85 -15.17
C ARG A 126 1.36 7.29 -15.15
N SER A 127 2.26 8.26 -15.19
CA SER A 127 1.88 9.67 -15.33
C SER A 127 1.93 10.10 -16.79
N ALA A 128 1.18 11.13 -17.15
CA ALA A 128 1.32 11.79 -18.43
C ALA A 128 2.59 12.65 -18.45
N PHE A 129 3.21 12.78 -19.61
CA PHE A 129 4.26 13.77 -19.80
C PHE A 129 3.70 15.11 -20.32
N TYR A 130 2.50 15.09 -20.89
CA TYR A 130 1.79 16.28 -21.33
C TYR A 130 0.28 16.13 -21.14
N VAL A 131 -0.36 17.18 -20.69
CA VAL A 131 -1.82 17.28 -20.57
C VAL A 131 -2.26 18.49 -21.39
N ALA A 132 -3.17 18.29 -22.33
CA ALA A 132 -3.69 19.36 -23.17
C ALA A 132 -4.50 20.36 -22.34
N GLY A 133 -4.22 21.66 -22.52
CA GLY A 133 -4.97 22.74 -21.90
C GLY A 133 -6.39 22.87 -22.47
N GLU A 134 -7.11 23.93 -22.07
CA GLU A 134 -8.51 24.16 -22.42
C GLU A 134 -8.78 24.17 -23.94
N GLY A 135 -7.81 24.60 -24.74
CA GLY A 135 -7.91 24.59 -26.21
C GLY A 135 -7.64 23.23 -26.86
N GLY A 136 -7.26 22.22 -26.07
CA GLY A 136 -6.78 20.96 -26.62
C GLY A 136 -5.42 21.12 -27.34
N LEU A 137 -5.09 20.13 -28.19
CA LEU A 137 -3.90 20.15 -29.04
C LEU A 137 -4.33 19.68 -30.44
N ALA A 138 -4.18 20.56 -31.44
CA ALA A 138 -4.57 20.25 -32.81
C ALA A 138 -3.75 19.08 -33.38
N ALA A 139 -4.24 18.43 -34.42
CA ALA A 139 -3.40 17.54 -35.24
C ALA A 139 -2.21 18.32 -35.80
N GLY A 140 -1.01 17.73 -35.74
CA GLY A 140 0.20 18.46 -36.19
C GLY A 140 1.48 17.85 -35.62
N THR A 141 2.62 18.48 -35.95
CA THR A 141 3.94 18.05 -35.48
C THR A 141 4.35 18.87 -34.26
N TYR A 142 4.82 18.16 -33.24
CA TYR A 142 5.24 18.68 -31.95
C TYR A 142 6.59 18.14 -31.55
N ASN A 143 7.25 18.80 -30.62
CA ASN A 143 8.48 18.29 -30.02
C ASN A 143 8.54 18.58 -28.53
N VAL A 144 9.41 17.85 -27.84
CA VAL A 144 9.76 18.04 -26.43
C VAL A 144 11.27 17.99 -26.28
N THR A 145 11.82 18.79 -25.39
CA THR A 145 13.25 18.82 -25.08
C THR A 145 13.54 18.04 -23.79
N MET A 146 14.59 17.24 -23.76
CA MET A 146 15.01 16.54 -22.54
C MET A 146 15.84 17.48 -21.67
N GLY A 147 15.44 17.68 -20.42
CA GLY A 147 16.12 18.51 -19.43
C GLY A 147 17.09 17.74 -18.53
N PHE A 148 17.41 16.48 -18.88
CA PHE A 148 18.32 15.62 -18.10
C PHE A 148 18.99 14.58 -18.97
N SER A 149 20.06 13.96 -18.45
CA SER A 149 20.72 12.81 -19.08
C SER A 149 20.47 11.55 -18.27
N GLN A 150 20.09 10.46 -18.95
CA GLN A 150 19.92 9.14 -18.34
C GLN A 150 19.98 8.05 -19.42
N GLY A 151 20.89 7.10 -19.29
CA GLY A 151 21.08 6.08 -20.31
C GLY A 151 21.38 6.71 -21.67
N THR A 152 20.55 6.43 -22.68
CA THR A 152 20.67 7.02 -24.04
C THR A 152 20.00 8.39 -24.17
N VAL A 153 19.28 8.86 -23.15
CA VAL A 153 18.69 10.20 -23.11
C VAL A 153 19.76 11.22 -22.75
N VAL A 154 19.90 12.27 -23.57
CA VAL A 154 20.89 13.32 -23.39
C VAL A 154 20.20 14.65 -23.11
N ASN A 155 20.67 15.38 -22.09
CA ASN A 155 20.17 16.70 -21.77
C ASN A 155 20.31 17.64 -22.98
N GLY A 156 19.25 18.41 -23.26
CA GLY A 156 19.14 19.31 -24.39
C GLY A 156 18.70 18.66 -25.71
N LYS A 157 18.67 17.33 -25.80
CA LYS A 157 18.10 16.66 -26.97
C LYS A 157 16.61 16.86 -27.08
N THR A 158 16.15 17.06 -28.33
CA THR A 158 14.74 17.26 -28.66
C THR A 158 14.22 16.08 -29.45
N TYR A 159 13.04 15.64 -29.12
CA TYR A 159 12.32 14.53 -29.76
C TYR A 159 11.01 15.03 -30.33
N GLN A 160 10.70 14.66 -31.57
CA GLN A 160 9.51 15.09 -32.29
C GLN A 160 8.55 13.93 -32.57
N PHE A 161 7.27 14.26 -32.68
CA PHE A 161 6.20 13.35 -33.03
C PHE A 161 5.09 14.10 -33.76
N THR A 162 4.25 13.36 -34.47
CA THR A 162 3.11 13.92 -35.21
C THR A 162 1.81 13.30 -34.73
N LEU A 163 0.88 14.15 -34.26
CA LEU A 163 -0.49 13.76 -33.99
C LEU A 163 -1.28 13.76 -35.31
N THR A 164 -1.93 12.66 -35.64
CA THR A 164 -2.83 12.60 -36.80
C THR A 164 -4.24 13.06 -36.48
N LYS A 165 -4.59 13.08 -35.17
CA LYS A 165 -5.87 13.54 -34.63
C LYS A 165 -5.66 14.56 -33.54
N ALA A 166 -6.60 15.48 -33.39
CA ALA A 166 -6.57 16.42 -32.29
C ALA A 166 -6.72 15.73 -30.94
N LEU A 167 -5.95 16.17 -29.95
CA LEU A 167 -6.08 15.79 -28.56
C LEU A 167 -7.03 16.81 -27.90
N PRO A 168 -8.17 16.41 -27.32
CA PRO A 168 -9.10 17.35 -26.71
C PRO A 168 -8.53 17.93 -25.42
N ALA A 169 -9.20 18.95 -24.88
CA ALA A 169 -8.87 19.51 -23.57
C ALA A 169 -8.83 18.40 -22.50
N GLY A 170 -7.80 18.40 -21.66
CA GLY A 170 -7.55 17.36 -20.64
C GLY A 170 -7.03 16.03 -21.21
N GLY A 171 -6.91 15.89 -22.52
CA GLY A 171 -6.31 14.71 -23.14
C GLY A 171 -4.83 14.59 -22.77
N GLN A 172 -4.32 13.37 -22.69
CA GLN A 172 -3.00 13.08 -22.16
C GLN A 172 -2.11 12.33 -23.15
N LEU A 173 -0.82 12.68 -23.14
CA LEU A 173 0.23 11.94 -23.83
C LEU A 173 1.00 11.12 -22.79
N LEU A 174 0.94 9.80 -22.90
CA LEU A 174 1.67 8.86 -22.02
C LEU A 174 2.89 8.32 -22.73
N GLY A 175 4.05 8.40 -22.06
CA GLY A 175 5.30 7.83 -22.57
C GLY A 175 5.35 6.32 -22.36
N PHE A 176 5.72 5.59 -23.43
CA PHE A 176 6.05 4.17 -23.37
C PHE A 176 7.46 3.98 -23.94
N PHE A 177 8.29 3.32 -23.16
CA PHE A 177 9.69 3.08 -23.50
C PHE A 177 9.94 1.58 -23.47
N GLY A 178 10.74 1.10 -24.41
CA GLY A 178 11.04 -0.34 -24.53
C GLY A 178 11.82 -0.87 -23.32
N THR A 179 12.76 -0.07 -22.80
CA THR A 179 13.49 -0.30 -21.57
C THR A 179 13.61 0.99 -20.78
N TRP A 180 13.88 0.89 -19.49
CA TRP A 180 13.79 1.97 -18.53
C TRP A 180 14.76 3.15 -18.76
N ASP A 181 15.83 2.95 -19.50
CA ASP A 181 16.88 3.93 -19.80
C ASP A 181 17.01 4.29 -21.29
N GLN A 182 16.09 3.79 -22.13
CA GLN A 182 16.12 4.07 -23.57
C GLN A 182 15.37 5.34 -23.93
N LYS A 183 15.80 5.93 -25.06
CA LYS A 183 15.10 7.07 -25.68
C LYS A 183 13.63 6.73 -25.98
N PRO A 184 12.73 7.74 -25.95
CA PRO A 184 11.35 7.53 -26.32
C PRO A 184 11.24 7.09 -27.80
N GLU A 185 10.58 5.96 -28.05
CA GLU A 185 10.35 5.44 -29.39
C GLU A 185 8.90 5.55 -29.82
N GLN A 186 7.99 5.43 -28.85
CA GLN A 186 6.55 5.53 -29.07
C GLN A 186 5.88 6.22 -27.91
N TRP A 187 4.85 6.99 -28.19
CA TRP A 187 3.95 7.54 -27.20
C TRP A 187 2.51 7.15 -27.53
N LYS A 188 1.72 6.84 -26.51
CA LYS A 188 0.30 6.57 -26.65
C LYS A 188 -0.49 7.80 -26.24
N VAL A 189 -1.42 8.17 -27.06
CA VAL A 189 -2.33 9.28 -26.86
C VAL A 189 -3.61 8.73 -26.25
N TYR A 190 -3.97 9.23 -25.07
CA TYR A 190 -5.20 8.87 -24.40
C TYR A 190 -6.09 10.10 -24.24
N ASN A 191 -7.38 9.91 -24.49
CA ASN A 191 -8.39 10.86 -24.16
C ASN A 191 -9.03 10.44 -22.82
N PHE A 192 -8.57 11.03 -21.73
CA PHE A 192 -9.12 10.81 -20.38
C PHE A 192 -10.27 11.77 -20.05
N ALA A 193 -10.95 12.37 -21.03
CA ALA A 193 -12.20 13.10 -20.79
C ALA A 193 -13.28 12.21 -20.13
N SER A 194 -13.07 10.88 -20.17
CA SER A 194 -13.77 9.92 -19.29
C SER A 194 -12.71 9.04 -18.59
N ALA A 195 -12.90 8.76 -17.31
CA ALA A 195 -12.08 7.84 -16.52
C ALA A 195 -12.05 6.39 -17.07
N THR A 196 -12.71 6.12 -18.18
CA THR A 196 -12.92 4.80 -18.79
C THR A 196 -12.15 4.59 -20.09
N ALA A 197 -11.11 5.38 -20.39
CA ALA A 197 -10.29 5.13 -21.56
C ALA A 197 -9.62 3.74 -21.47
N THR A 198 -10.14 2.78 -22.21
CA THR A 198 -9.67 1.39 -22.23
C THR A 198 -8.59 1.14 -23.28
N SER A 199 -8.40 2.08 -24.22
CA SER A 199 -7.42 1.96 -25.31
C SER A 199 -6.85 3.32 -25.68
N ALA A 200 -5.63 3.31 -26.20
CA ALA A 200 -5.03 4.51 -26.80
C ALA A 200 -5.89 5.00 -27.99
N ALA A 201 -6.16 6.29 -28.04
CA ALA A 201 -6.79 6.91 -29.21
C ALA A 201 -5.85 6.87 -30.43
N GLU A 202 -4.56 6.97 -30.19
CA GLU A 202 -3.50 6.95 -31.20
C GLU A 202 -2.19 6.46 -30.57
N THR A 203 -1.33 5.82 -31.39
CA THR A 203 0.06 5.57 -31.04
C THR A 203 0.94 6.33 -32.03
N VAL A 204 1.79 7.20 -31.51
CA VAL A 204 2.67 8.03 -32.34
C VAL A 204 4.12 7.59 -32.18
N SER A 205 4.85 7.49 -33.29
CA SER A 205 6.29 7.27 -33.30
C SER A 205 7.02 8.53 -32.91
N VAL A 206 8.08 8.39 -32.12
CA VAL A 206 8.90 9.47 -31.63
C VAL A 206 10.30 9.33 -32.21
N THR A 207 10.79 10.40 -32.82
CA THR A 207 12.13 10.44 -33.43
C THR A 207 12.91 11.65 -32.89
N GLU A 208 14.23 11.57 -32.93
CA GLU A 208 15.07 12.72 -32.61
C GLU A 208 14.85 13.82 -33.67
N GLY A 209 14.58 15.04 -33.22
CA GLY A 209 14.31 16.19 -34.07
C GLY A 209 13.55 17.28 -33.32
N SER A 210 13.55 18.50 -33.92
CA SER A 210 12.97 19.70 -33.32
C SER A 210 11.87 20.32 -34.19
N LYS A 211 11.29 19.57 -35.11
CA LYS A 211 10.20 20.10 -35.96
C LYS A 211 8.93 20.31 -35.15
N GLY A 212 8.14 21.28 -35.57
CA GLY A 212 6.85 21.60 -34.99
C GLY A 212 6.91 22.45 -33.72
N THR A 213 5.79 22.52 -33.03
CA THR A 213 5.65 23.33 -31.81
C THR A 213 6.28 22.61 -30.61
N ASN A 214 7.13 23.32 -29.87
CA ASN A 214 7.71 22.77 -28.64
C ASN A 214 6.68 22.80 -27.52
N LEU A 215 6.42 21.63 -26.90
CA LEU A 215 5.50 21.45 -25.77
C LEU A 215 6.19 21.69 -24.41
N GLY A 216 7.50 21.94 -24.39
CA GLY A 216 8.25 22.21 -23.18
C GLY A 216 9.42 21.27 -22.95
N THR A 217 10.03 21.42 -21.79
CA THR A 217 11.18 20.61 -21.36
C THR A 217 10.72 19.50 -20.43
N PHE A 218 11.08 18.29 -20.77
CA PHE A 218 10.84 17.11 -19.96
C PHE A 218 11.93 17.03 -18.87
N LEU A 219 11.56 17.32 -17.64
CA LEU A 219 12.49 17.39 -16.51
C LEU A 219 12.60 16.05 -15.79
N LYS A 220 13.75 15.81 -15.19
CA LYS A 220 13.91 14.74 -14.21
C LYS A 220 13.09 15.14 -12.98
N GLU A 221 12.14 14.38 -12.68
CA GLU A 221 11.07 14.42 -11.70
C GLU A 221 11.09 15.52 -10.64
N LYS A 222 10.06 16.31 -10.63
CA LYS A 222 9.78 17.27 -9.57
C LYS A 222 8.37 17.01 -9.00
N PRO A 223 8.21 16.96 -7.68
CA PRO A 223 6.93 16.66 -7.04
C PRO A 223 5.91 17.81 -7.07
N ASN A 224 6.23 18.96 -7.68
CA ASN A 224 5.46 20.22 -7.57
C ASN A 224 4.59 20.57 -8.80
N GLY A 225 4.20 19.59 -9.59
CA GLY A 225 3.29 19.80 -10.73
C GLY A 225 3.96 20.31 -12.00
N GLU A 226 5.28 20.30 -12.09
CA GLU A 226 6.02 20.47 -13.34
C GLU A 226 6.02 19.16 -14.15
N LEU A 227 6.55 19.21 -15.39
CA LEU A 227 6.70 17.98 -16.19
C LEU A 227 7.43 16.90 -15.41
N CYS A 228 6.80 15.74 -15.27
CA CYS A 228 7.39 14.59 -14.59
C CYS A 228 8.61 14.07 -15.35
N GLY A 229 9.54 13.48 -14.64
CA GLY A 229 10.65 12.78 -15.23
C GLY A 229 10.24 11.49 -15.94
N LEU A 230 11.12 11.07 -16.84
CA LEU A 230 10.89 9.92 -17.71
C LEU A 230 10.49 8.65 -16.95
N GLN A 231 11.09 8.41 -15.79
CA GLN A 231 10.83 7.21 -14.99
C GLN A 231 9.39 7.14 -14.46
N ARG A 232 8.90 8.22 -13.85
CA ARG A 232 7.53 8.25 -13.31
C ARG A 232 6.49 8.21 -14.43
N VAL A 233 6.74 8.94 -15.51
CA VAL A 233 5.87 8.91 -16.69
C VAL A 233 5.76 7.51 -17.25
N ALA A 234 6.90 6.86 -17.47
CA ALA A 234 6.92 5.54 -18.09
C ALA A 234 6.42 4.42 -17.17
N TYR A 235 6.64 4.52 -15.86
CA TYR A 235 6.55 3.37 -14.96
C TYR A 235 5.80 3.64 -13.65
N GLY A 236 5.20 4.82 -13.47
CA GLY A 236 4.51 5.21 -12.24
C GLY A 236 5.47 5.70 -11.16
N SER A 237 4.94 6.31 -10.10
CA SER A 237 5.68 6.78 -8.94
C SER A 237 5.77 5.72 -7.87
N ASN A 238 6.93 5.62 -7.23
CA ASN A 238 7.09 4.76 -6.05
C ASN A 238 6.94 5.52 -4.72
N ARG A 239 6.45 6.75 -4.76
CA ARG A 239 6.16 7.54 -3.56
C ARG A 239 4.95 6.95 -2.84
N PRO A 240 5.06 6.59 -1.55
CA PRO A 240 4.04 5.78 -0.87
C PRO A 240 2.83 6.55 -0.40
N ASP A 241 3.00 7.80 0.08
CA ASP A 241 2.00 8.58 0.80
C ASP A 241 0.80 9.00 -0.05
N ASP A 242 0.99 9.16 -1.34
CA ASP A 242 -0.04 9.56 -2.29
C ASP A 242 -0.20 8.58 -3.46
N SER A 243 0.30 7.35 -3.28
CA SER A 243 0.11 6.29 -4.27
C SER A 243 -1.36 5.91 -4.41
N ASP A 244 -1.74 5.47 -5.61
CA ASP A 244 -3.12 5.04 -5.88
C ASP A 244 -3.60 3.95 -4.92
N ILE A 245 -2.72 2.98 -4.62
CA ILE A 245 -3.08 1.90 -3.71
C ILE A 245 -3.27 2.40 -2.27
N PHE A 246 -2.47 3.36 -1.81
CA PHE A 246 -2.62 3.94 -0.48
C PHE A 246 -3.94 4.72 -0.36
N GLN A 247 -4.27 5.52 -1.37
CA GLN A 247 -5.55 6.23 -1.42
C GLN A 247 -6.73 5.25 -1.44
N TYR A 248 -6.64 4.19 -2.25
CA TYR A 248 -7.68 3.16 -2.34
C TYR A 248 -7.91 2.45 -1.00
N LEU A 249 -6.84 2.01 -0.34
CA LEU A 249 -6.91 1.30 0.95
C LEU A 249 -7.50 2.16 2.09
N ASN A 250 -7.50 3.48 1.94
CA ASN A 250 -8.00 4.42 2.93
C ASN A 250 -9.26 5.19 2.50
N SER A 251 -9.93 4.73 1.45
CA SER A 251 -11.18 5.31 0.95
C SER A 251 -12.40 4.52 1.41
N ASN A 252 -13.44 5.21 1.88
CA ASN A 252 -14.77 4.64 2.14
C ASN A 252 -15.83 5.11 1.13
N ALA A 253 -15.43 5.69 0.01
CA ALA A 253 -16.34 6.19 -1.01
C ALA A 253 -17.13 5.06 -1.67
N ALA A 254 -18.34 5.35 -2.11
CA ALA A 254 -19.14 4.42 -2.91
C ALA A 254 -18.45 4.13 -4.26
N LYS A 255 -17.76 5.12 -4.80
CA LYS A 255 -16.95 5.01 -6.02
C LYS A 255 -15.61 5.71 -5.82
N PHE A 256 -14.50 4.96 -5.88
CA PHE A 256 -13.17 5.48 -5.56
C PHE A 256 -12.74 6.62 -6.48
N GLY A 257 -13.10 6.53 -7.77
CA GLY A 257 -12.76 7.58 -8.74
C GLY A 257 -13.28 8.98 -8.41
N GLU A 258 -14.34 9.09 -7.61
CA GLU A 258 -14.90 10.38 -7.20
C GLU A 258 -14.10 11.09 -6.11
N VAL A 259 -13.27 10.35 -5.37
CA VAL A 259 -12.49 10.87 -4.24
C VAL A 259 -10.98 10.79 -4.46
N TRP A 260 -10.55 10.09 -5.51
CA TRP A 260 -9.15 9.98 -5.86
C TRP A 260 -8.55 11.37 -6.13
N LYS A 261 -7.34 11.59 -5.63
CA LYS A 261 -6.64 12.86 -5.78
C LYS A 261 -5.34 12.66 -6.56
N PRO A 262 -5.12 13.40 -7.63
CA PRO A 262 -3.83 13.39 -8.31
C PRO A 262 -2.75 14.00 -7.41
N ARG A 263 -1.54 13.45 -7.46
CA ARG A 263 -0.36 14.03 -6.85
C ARG A 263 0.04 15.34 -7.55
N ASP A 264 -0.12 15.35 -8.86
CA ASP A 264 0.08 16.52 -9.72
C ASP A 264 -0.83 16.45 -10.96
N LYS A 265 -0.78 17.46 -11.81
CA LYS A 265 -1.64 17.57 -13.01
C LYS A 265 -1.39 16.47 -14.06
N PHE A 266 -0.32 15.70 -13.94
CA PHE A 266 0.04 14.64 -14.88
C PHE A 266 -0.42 13.26 -14.42
N ASP A 267 -0.82 13.13 -13.15
CA ASP A 267 -1.36 11.88 -12.65
C ASP A 267 -2.73 11.59 -13.26
N HIS A 268 -3.05 10.32 -13.36
CA HIS A 268 -4.39 9.85 -13.67
C HIS A 268 -4.72 8.61 -12.82
N ILE A 269 -6.00 8.42 -12.60
CA ILE A 269 -6.50 7.29 -11.82
C ILE A 269 -6.15 5.96 -12.49
N PRO A 270 -5.82 4.91 -11.75
CA PRO A 270 -5.62 3.58 -12.29
C PRO A 270 -6.87 3.08 -12.99
N CYS A 271 -6.83 2.98 -14.29
CA CYS A 271 -7.90 2.47 -15.14
C CYS A 271 -7.33 1.44 -16.12
N ALA A 272 -8.20 0.66 -16.75
CA ALA A 272 -7.77 -0.21 -17.82
C ALA A 272 -7.14 0.64 -18.96
N PRO A 273 -6.08 0.19 -19.62
CA PRO A 273 -5.46 -1.14 -19.50
C PRO A 273 -4.31 -1.22 -18.48
N PHE A 274 -4.17 -0.29 -17.57
CA PHE A 274 -2.98 -0.12 -16.71
C PHE A 274 -3.06 -0.86 -15.38
N ALA A 275 -4.26 -1.34 -15.02
CA ALA A 275 -4.48 -2.14 -13.82
C ALA A 275 -5.20 -3.45 -14.18
N ASP A 276 -5.03 -4.47 -13.36
CA ASP A 276 -5.82 -5.69 -13.42
C ASP A 276 -7.21 -5.40 -12.80
N GLY A 277 -8.00 -4.69 -13.57
CA GLY A 277 -9.27 -4.11 -13.16
C GLY A 277 -9.14 -2.68 -12.64
N PRO A 278 -9.97 -1.77 -13.17
CA PRO A 278 -9.93 -0.36 -12.82
C PRO A 278 -10.32 -0.13 -11.36
N LEU A 279 -9.54 0.66 -10.64
CA LEU A 279 -9.91 1.09 -9.27
C LEU A 279 -10.98 2.21 -9.28
N ASN A 280 -11.04 2.99 -10.35
CA ASN A 280 -11.92 4.15 -10.46
C ASN A 280 -13.41 3.84 -10.29
N ASP A 281 -13.87 2.68 -10.77
CA ASP A 281 -15.27 2.27 -10.68
C ASP A 281 -15.58 1.38 -9.47
N ARG A 282 -14.56 1.00 -8.69
CA ARG A 282 -14.73 0.20 -7.47
C ARG A 282 -15.15 1.09 -6.29
N GLN A 283 -15.89 0.53 -5.36
CA GLN A 283 -16.01 1.15 -4.06
C GLN A 283 -14.65 1.22 -3.36
N GLY A 284 -14.46 2.22 -2.49
CA GLY A 284 -13.26 2.32 -1.66
C GLY A 284 -13.11 1.12 -0.74
N PHE A 285 -11.87 0.77 -0.41
CA PHE A 285 -11.56 -0.44 0.35
C PHE A 285 -12.22 -0.48 1.73
N LEU A 286 -12.26 0.66 2.45
CA LEU A 286 -12.90 0.76 3.76
C LEU A 286 -14.41 0.55 3.69
N LYS A 287 -15.05 0.88 2.57
CA LYS A 287 -16.49 0.71 2.39
C LYS A 287 -16.96 -0.74 2.50
N GLY A 288 -16.03 -1.68 2.29
CA GLY A 288 -16.32 -3.10 2.37
C GLY A 288 -16.43 -3.67 3.79
N PHE A 289 -16.05 -2.93 4.83
CA PHE A 289 -16.06 -3.40 6.21
C PHE A 289 -17.24 -2.84 7.00
N SER A 290 -17.56 -3.49 8.13
CA SER A 290 -18.49 -2.96 9.11
C SER A 290 -17.92 -1.73 9.83
N ASP A 291 -18.81 -0.81 10.24
CA ASP A 291 -18.43 0.38 11.00
C ASP A 291 -17.81 0.01 12.36
N ASP A 292 -18.29 -1.06 13.00
CA ASP A 292 -17.75 -1.54 14.28
C ASP A 292 -16.26 -1.90 14.15
N PHE A 293 -15.89 -2.68 13.14
CA PHE A 293 -14.49 -2.98 12.88
C PHE A 293 -13.68 -1.72 12.54
N LEU A 294 -14.22 -0.85 11.68
CA LEU A 294 -13.55 0.40 11.30
C LEU A 294 -13.38 1.37 12.48
N SER A 295 -14.21 1.28 13.51
CA SER A 295 -14.13 2.15 14.69
C SER A 295 -12.95 1.83 15.60
N VAL A 296 -12.41 0.61 15.54
CA VAL A 296 -11.32 0.15 16.42
C VAL A 296 -9.95 0.16 15.76
N ILE A 297 -9.88 0.42 14.45
CA ILE A 297 -8.62 0.43 13.70
C ILE A 297 -8.19 1.83 13.29
N GLY A 298 -6.91 2.04 13.16
CA GLY A 298 -6.31 3.12 12.39
C GLY A 298 -5.65 4.22 13.15
N GLY A 299 -5.26 5.25 12.40
CA GLY A 299 -4.75 6.51 12.93
C GLY A 299 -3.37 6.44 13.60
N LEU A 300 -2.64 5.34 13.51
CA LEU A 300 -1.28 5.24 14.02
C LEU A 300 -0.24 5.58 12.96
N ARG A 301 0.90 6.07 13.43
CA ARG A 301 2.02 6.50 12.62
C ARG A 301 2.58 5.35 11.78
N VAL A 302 2.65 5.55 10.47
CA VAL A 302 3.30 4.67 9.51
C VAL A 302 4.35 5.48 8.77
N ASP A 303 5.60 5.12 8.94
CA ASP A 303 6.73 5.76 8.29
C ASP A 303 7.17 4.97 7.07
N THR A 304 7.53 5.68 6.01
CA THR A 304 8.10 5.09 4.80
C THR A 304 9.20 5.97 4.28
N CYS A 305 10.34 5.38 3.93
CA CYS A 305 11.42 6.08 3.27
C CYS A 305 11.02 6.46 1.85
N THR A 306 11.52 7.60 1.38
CA THR A 306 11.35 7.99 -0.02
C THR A 306 12.59 7.63 -0.85
N ASN A 307 12.47 7.68 -2.17
CA ASN A 307 13.64 7.59 -3.04
C ASN A 307 14.48 8.89 -2.95
N TYR A 308 15.79 8.76 -3.12
CA TYR A 308 16.68 9.92 -3.10
C TYR A 308 16.88 10.56 -4.48
N VAL A 309 16.28 9.99 -5.51
CA VAL A 309 16.46 10.46 -6.90
C VAL A 309 15.66 11.74 -7.15
N CYS A 310 14.44 11.81 -6.60
CA CYS A 310 13.54 12.95 -6.81
C CYS A 310 12.79 13.42 -5.56
N ASP A 311 12.67 12.58 -4.53
CA ASP A 311 11.92 12.91 -3.31
C ASP A 311 12.84 13.39 -2.16
N GLY A 312 14.11 13.65 -2.47
CA GLY A 312 15.09 14.23 -1.55
C GLY A 312 15.74 13.22 -0.61
N GLY A 313 16.65 13.72 0.23
CA GLY A 313 17.51 12.87 1.04
C GLY A 313 18.70 12.30 0.24
N THR A 314 19.39 11.33 0.83
CA THR A 314 20.52 10.63 0.24
C THR A 314 20.34 9.12 0.37
N SER A 315 21.25 8.33 -0.22
CA SER A 315 21.22 6.88 -0.07
C SER A 315 21.38 6.42 1.39
N GLY A 316 22.12 7.16 2.22
CA GLY A 316 22.33 6.87 3.65
C GLY A 316 21.27 7.54 4.56
N GLU A 317 20.78 8.72 4.16
CA GLU A 317 19.83 9.53 4.94
C GLU A 317 18.59 9.84 4.10
N PRO A 318 17.59 8.94 4.07
CA PRO A 318 16.36 9.16 3.31
C PRO A 318 15.48 10.21 3.96
N ASN A 319 14.67 10.89 3.16
CA ASN A 319 13.49 11.53 3.67
C ASN A 319 12.48 10.47 4.12
N ILE A 320 11.72 10.79 5.16
CA ILE A 320 10.67 9.95 5.71
C ILE A 320 9.33 10.63 5.45
N VAL A 321 8.42 9.90 4.86
CA VAL A 321 7.01 10.27 4.80
C VAL A 321 6.29 9.56 5.93
N THR A 322 5.58 10.36 6.74
CA THR A 322 4.77 9.87 7.84
C THR A 322 3.29 10.01 7.50
N CYS A 323 2.55 8.94 7.61
CA CYS A 323 1.10 8.88 7.42
C CYS A 323 0.41 8.28 8.64
N TYR A 324 -0.92 8.44 8.72
CA TYR A 324 -1.77 7.91 9.80
C TYR A 324 -2.97 7.16 9.20
N PRO A 325 -2.74 6.08 8.44
CA PRO A 325 -3.80 5.38 7.72
C PRO A 325 -4.60 4.43 8.61
N LYS A 326 -5.76 3.98 8.12
CA LYS A 326 -6.45 2.80 8.66
C LYS A 326 -5.81 1.50 8.16
N PHE A 327 -5.52 1.44 6.86
CA PHE A 327 -4.81 0.31 6.25
C PHE A 327 -3.55 0.76 5.52
N TYR A 328 -2.52 -0.07 5.57
CA TYR A 328 -1.25 0.17 4.92
C TYR A 328 -0.63 -1.15 4.41
N LEU A 329 0.34 -1.04 3.51
CA LEU A 329 1.15 -2.19 3.11
C LEU A 329 2.32 -2.35 4.08
N PRO A 330 2.76 -3.58 4.36
CA PRO A 330 3.95 -3.79 5.17
C PRO A 330 5.21 -3.24 4.48
N SER A 331 6.17 -2.79 5.27
CA SER A 331 7.51 -2.43 4.78
C SER A 331 8.43 -3.66 4.74
N LEU A 332 9.62 -3.48 4.16
CA LEU A 332 10.70 -4.48 4.24
C LEU A 332 11.07 -4.78 5.69
N GLU A 333 11.18 -3.76 6.54
CA GLU A 333 11.54 -3.93 7.96
C GLU A 333 10.46 -4.68 8.72
N GLU A 334 9.20 -4.33 8.56
CA GLU A 334 8.06 -5.04 9.17
C GLU A 334 7.98 -6.50 8.71
N MET A 335 8.33 -6.76 7.44
CA MET A 335 8.44 -8.12 6.91
C MET A 335 9.71 -8.84 7.36
N ASN A 336 10.57 -8.18 8.15
CA ASN A 336 11.87 -8.69 8.61
C ASN A 336 12.80 -9.09 7.45
N ILE A 337 12.77 -8.32 6.38
CA ILE A 337 13.60 -8.53 5.19
C ILE A 337 14.72 -7.48 5.18
N VAL A 338 15.95 -7.93 5.29
CA VAL A 338 17.13 -7.07 5.16
C VAL A 338 17.49 -6.95 3.67
N CYS A 339 17.55 -5.70 3.19
CA CYS A 339 17.93 -5.40 1.82
C CYS A 339 18.86 -4.18 1.83
N ASN A 340 20.11 -4.37 1.41
CA ASN A 340 21.12 -3.31 1.40
C ASN A 340 20.74 -2.11 0.50
N GLU A 341 19.90 -2.34 -0.51
CA GLU A 341 19.48 -1.32 -1.47
C GLU A 341 18.31 -0.46 -0.97
N ALA A 342 17.63 -0.89 0.09
CA ALA A 342 16.48 -0.22 0.66
C ALA A 342 16.56 -0.05 2.17
N SER A 343 17.45 -0.81 2.83
CA SER A 343 17.50 -0.88 4.28
C SER A 343 17.99 0.44 4.88
N VAL A 344 17.17 1.03 5.68
CA VAL A 344 17.43 2.21 6.49
C VAL A 344 17.12 1.92 7.95
N ASN A 345 17.63 0.82 8.41
CA ASN A 345 17.57 0.27 9.76
C ASN A 345 16.66 1.04 10.76
N GLY A 346 15.46 0.51 11.02
CA GLY A 346 14.54 1.04 12.01
C GLY A 346 13.74 2.28 11.61
N LYS A 347 13.78 2.71 10.34
CA LYS A 347 13.06 3.92 9.88
C LYS A 347 11.68 3.64 9.28
N GLU A 348 11.40 2.41 8.87
CA GLU A 348 10.11 2.02 8.28
C GLU A 348 9.24 1.14 9.17
N GLY A 349 9.56 1.03 10.45
CA GLY A 349 8.83 0.25 11.43
C GLY A 349 9.66 -0.82 12.12
N GLU A 350 9.03 -1.57 13.02
CA GLU A 350 9.67 -2.65 13.76
C GLU A 350 9.39 -4.00 13.09
N PRO A 351 10.37 -4.92 13.06
CA PRO A 351 10.18 -6.26 12.53
C PRO A 351 9.03 -6.98 13.22
N TRP A 352 8.09 -7.49 12.43
CA TRP A 352 6.97 -8.25 13.00
C TRP A 352 7.44 -9.64 13.44
N PRO A 353 7.14 -10.06 14.67
CA PRO A 353 7.48 -11.38 15.16
C PRO A 353 6.98 -12.53 14.27
N TYR A 354 5.84 -12.33 13.60
CA TYR A 354 5.27 -13.29 12.64
C TYR A 354 6.22 -13.61 11.47
N ASN A 355 7.06 -12.66 11.07
CA ASN A 355 7.97 -12.77 9.93
C ASN A 355 9.44 -12.96 10.34
N ARG A 356 9.73 -13.45 11.54
CA ARG A 356 11.12 -13.66 11.99
C ARG A 356 11.87 -14.56 11.04
N LEU A 357 13.02 -14.09 10.58
CA LEU A 357 13.95 -14.89 9.79
C LEU A 357 14.57 -16.00 10.67
N ALA A 358 14.42 -17.26 10.25
CA ALA A 358 15.35 -18.28 10.70
C ALA A 358 16.74 -17.85 10.24
N SER A 359 17.74 -17.91 11.15
CA SER A 359 19.11 -17.44 10.93
C SER A 359 19.65 -17.78 9.54
N GLY A 360 20.08 -16.77 8.80
CA GLY A 360 20.98 -16.90 7.65
C GLY A 360 20.39 -16.78 6.25
N SER A 361 19.14 -16.34 6.03
CA SER A 361 18.62 -16.13 4.67
C SER A 361 17.81 -14.86 4.54
N ASN A 362 18.35 -13.85 3.88
CA ASN A 362 17.74 -12.54 3.67
C ASN A 362 16.77 -12.49 2.47
N THR A 363 16.55 -13.60 1.76
CA THR A 363 15.89 -13.57 0.46
C THR A 363 14.52 -14.19 0.43
N ARG A 364 14.08 -14.84 1.52
CA ARG A 364 12.74 -15.47 1.60
C ARG A 364 12.15 -15.31 2.98
N LEU A 365 10.85 -15.09 3.05
CA LEU A 365 10.11 -15.12 4.30
C LEU A 365 10.18 -16.53 4.92
N PRO A 366 10.51 -16.67 6.22
CA PRO A 366 10.74 -17.98 6.85
C PRO A 366 9.54 -18.92 6.75
N LEU A 367 8.33 -18.39 6.99
CA LEU A 367 7.10 -19.18 6.89
C LEU A 367 6.87 -19.70 5.47
N TRP A 368 7.21 -18.91 4.45
CA TRP A 368 7.04 -19.30 3.05
C TRP A 368 8.08 -20.33 2.60
N LYS A 369 9.27 -20.32 3.24
CA LYS A 369 10.30 -21.33 3.00
C LYS A 369 9.94 -22.65 3.62
N THR A 370 9.50 -22.64 4.88
CA THR A 370 9.18 -23.84 5.65
C THR A 370 7.80 -24.39 5.29
N PHE A 371 6.85 -23.51 5.04
CA PHE A 371 5.46 -23.84 4.73
C PHE A 371 5.03 -23.19 3.43
N PRO A 372 5.32 -23.78 2.25
CA PRO A 372 4.94 -23.23 0.95
C PRO A 372 3.44 -22.90 0.83
N GLN A 373 2.59 -23.61 1.54
CA GLN A 373 1.15 -23.37 1.60
C GLN A 373 0.77 -22.04 2.26
N MET A 374 1.68 -21.42 3.02
CA MET A 374 1.46 -20.11 3.63
C MET A 374 1.86 -18.93 2.72
N ARG A 375 2.26 -19.21 1.49
CA ARG A 375 2.49 -18.17 0.48
C ARG A 375 1.21 -17.38 0.25
N SER A 376 1.36 -16.12 -0.15
CA SER A 376 0.20 -15.26 -0.38
C SER A 376 -0.64 -15.75 -1.57
N TYR A 377 -1.82 -16.21 -1.29
CA TYR A 377 -2.83 -16.56 -2.30
C TYR A 377 -3.89 -15.47 -2.37
N ALA A 378 -4.58 -15.37 -3.50
CA ALA A 378 -5.74 -14.49 -3.59
C ALA A 378 -6.92 -15.08 -2.80
N ILE A 379 -7.71 -14.21 -2.17
CA ILE A 379 -8.86 -14.66 -1.36
C ILE A 379 -9.89 -15.42 -2.19
N ASN A 380 -10.02 -15.08 -3.46
CA ASN A 380 -10.92 -15.73 -4.41
C ASN A 380 -10.29 -16.90 -5.19
N SER A 381 -8.98 -17.17 -5.01
CA SER A 381 -8.29 -18.27 -5.70
C SER A 381 -7.06 -18.72 -4.91
N LYS A 382 -7.17 -19.87 -4.25
CA LYS A 382 -6.14 -20.41 -3.35
C LYS A 382 -5.20 -21.41 -4.05
N THR A 383 -5.14 -21.41 -5.38
CA THR A 383 -4.38 -22.39 -6.15
C THR A 383 -3.01 -21.89 -6.61
N THR A 384 -2.88 -20.59 -6.86
CA THR A 384 -1.67 -19.99 -7.40
C THR A 384 -1.14 -18.91 -6.44
N PRO A 385 0.11 -19.05 -5.94
CA PRO A 385 0.74 -18.02 -5.13
C PRO A 385 0.86 -16.70 -5.90
N GLN A 386 0.60 -15.60 -5.23
CA GLN A 386 0.57 -14.26 -5.81
C GLN A 386 1.87 -13.50 -5.55
N ILE A 387 2.12 -12.50 -6.38
CA ILE A 387 3.15 -11.48 -6.18
C ILE A 387 2.52 -10.36 -5.36
N VAL A 388 3.21 -9.90 -4.32
CA VAL A 388 2.66 -8.97 -3.32
C VAL A 388 3.54 -7.75 -3.17
N PHE A 389 2.99 -6.56 -3.44
CA PHE A 389 3.67 -5.30 -3.18
C PHE A 389 3.89 -5.06 -1.69
N LEU A 390 5.04 -4.45 -1.39
CA LEU A 390 5.36 -3.82 -0.11
C LEU A 390 5.23 -2.30 -0.26
N ARG A 391 5.25 -1.55 0.87
CA ARG A 391 5.24 -0.08 0.77
C ARG A 391 6.63 0.51 0.52
N SER A 392 7.69 -0.22 0.81
CA SER A 392 9.07 0.27 0.67
C SER A 392 9.43 0.50 -0.79
N PRO A 393 9.85 1.72 -1.18
CA PRO A 393 10.34 2.00 -2.53
C PRO A 393 11.76 1.47 -2.70
N TYR A 394 12.12 1.08 -3.93
CA TYR A 394 13.52 0.97 -4.30
C TYR A 394 14.11 2.39 -4.40
N ARG A 395 15.00 2.72 -3.47
CA ARG A 395 15.41 4.11 -3.24
C ARG A 395 16.31 4.70 -4.32
N GLY A 396 16.95 3.86 -5.13
CA GLY A 396 17.86 4.25 -6.22
C GLY A 396 17.14 4.73 -7.50
N ASN A 397 15.83 4.67 -7.56
CA ASN A 397 15.04 5.23 -8.65
C ASN A 397 13.66 5.71 -8.15
N ALA A 398 12.91 6.36 -9.02
CA ALA A 398 11.65 7.01 -8.65
C ALA A 398 10.40 6.21 -9.01
N CYS A 399 10.55 5.01 -9.56
CA CYS A 399 9.44 4.27 -10.16
C CYS A 399 9.37 2.80 -9.78
N THR A 400 10.31 2.26 -9.00
CA THR A 400 10.26 0.86 -8.60
C THR A 400 9.96 0.68 -7.12
N VAL A 401 9.15 -0.32 -6.85
CA VAL A 401 8.67 -0.69 -5.51
C VAL A 401 9.08 -2.14 -5.24
N PHE A 402 9.42 -2.43 -3.99
CA PHE A 402 9.69 -3.80 -3.59
C PHE A 402 8.42 -4.66 -3.57
N TYR A 403 8.61 -5.92 -3.90
CA TYR A 403 7.57 -6.94 -3.80
C TYR A 403 8.15 -8.27 -3.35
N VAL A 404 7.30 -9.11 -2.81
CA VAL A 404 7.59 -10.53 -2.55
C VAL A 404 6.95 -11.35 -3.66
N ASN A 405 7.75 -12.16 -4.35
CA ASN A 405 7.26 -12.96 -5.46
C ASN A 405 6.53 -14.23 -5.00
N SER A 406 5.93 -14.95 -5.93
CA SER A 406 5.19 -16.17 -5.67
C SER A 406 6.01 -17.30 -5.02
N SER A 407 7.33 -17.24 -5.04
CA SER A 407 8.22 -18.18 -4.35
C SER A 407 8.67 -17.69 -2.98
N GLY A 408 8.24 -16.51 -2.54
CA GLY A 408 8.66 -15.87 -1.28
C GLY A 408 9.98 -15.10 -1.36
N ALA A 409 10.56 -14.93 -2.54
CA ALA A 409 11.79 -14.15 -2.71
C ALA A 409 11.48 -12.66 -2.89
N LEU A 410 12.37 -11.82 -2.35
CA LEU A 410 12.32 -10.38 -2.56
C LEU A 410 12.77 -10.03 -3.98
N SER A 411 12.10 -9.05 -4.58
CA SER A 411 12.50 -8.38 -5.80
C SER A 411 11.86 -6.99 -5.86
N HIS A 412 12.14 -6.22 -6.89
CA HIS A 412 11.53 -4.91 -7.12
C HIS A 412 11.05 -4.80 -8.56
N THR A 413 10.04 -3.95 -8.79
CA THR A 413 9.47 -3.75 -10.12
C THR A 413 8.81 -2.38 -10.22
N TYR A 414 8.37 -2.03 -11.43
CA TYR A 414 7.72 -0.75 -11.71
C TYR A 414 6.38 -0.60 -10.99
N ALA A 415 6.14 0.59 -10.45
CA ALA A 415 4.93 0.92 -9.70
C ALA A 415 3.64 0.77 -10.53
N CYS A 416 3.74 0.88 -11.86
CA CYS A 416 2.60 0.77 -12.76
C CYS A 416 2.22 -0.67 -13.13
N LEU A 417 2.95 -1.68 -12.68
CA LEU A 417 2.56 -3.07 -12.94
C LEU A 417 1.44 -3.50 -12.00
N GLY A 418 0.57 -4.38 -12.50
CA GLY A 418 -0.56 -4.88 -11.74
C GLY A 418 -0.18 -6.09 -10.90
N PHE A 419 0.07 -5.86 -9.60
CA PHE A 419 0.29 -6.92 -8.63
C PHE A 419 -0.75 -6.86 -7.52
N ARG A 420 -0.72 -7.83 -6.64
CA ARG A 420 -1.66 -7.88 -5.53
C ARG A 420 -1.10 -7.22 -4.30
N VAL A 421 -1.98 -6.98 -3.34
CA VAL A 421 -1.60 -6.42 -2.03
C VAL A 421 -2.18 -7.25 -0.91
N ARG A 422 -1.49 -7.21 0.23
CA ARG A 422 -1.84 -7.89 1.47
C ARG A 422 -1.81 -6.85 2.59
N PRO A 423 -2.91 -6.10 2.77
CA PRO A 423 -2.94 -4.96 3.67
C PRO A 423 -2.81 -5.34 5.14
N ALA A 424 -2.33 -4.40 5.95
CA ALA A 424 -2.32 -4.48 7.40
C ALA A 424 -3.04 -3.29 8.02
N CYS A 425 -3.53 -3.47 9.24
CA CYS A 425 -4.11 -2.42 10.08
C CYS A 425 -3.68 -2.60 11.53
N ASP A 426 -3.78 -1.54 12.32
CA ASP A 426 -3.53 -1.60 13.75
C ASP A 426 -4.85 -1.43 14.51
N ILE A 427 -5.21 -2.37 15.38
CA ILE A 427 -6.22 -2.14 16.44
C ILE A 427 -5.56 -1.27 17.48
N VAL A 428 -6.25 -0.20 17.87
CA VAL A 428 -5.72 0.84 18.74
C VAL A 428 -6.44 0.90 20.07
N GLY A 429 -5.69 0.78 21.12
CA GLY A 429 -6.17 1.05 22.46
C GLY A 429 -6.23 2.56 22.71
N ILE A 430 -7.40 3.17 22.56
CA ILE A 430 -7.64 4.53 23.07
C ILE A 430 -8.21 4.37 24.46
N LYS A 431 -7.49 4.85 25.50
CA LYS A 431 -8.14 5.12 26.80
C LYS A 431 -9.05 6.33 26.56
N GLU A 432 -10.34 6.16 26.72
CA GLU A 432 -11.28 7.26 26.82
C GLU A 432 -11.01 8.07 28.09
#